data_05f300a06a78818fa9e5cfd2daadf481
#
_entry.id   05f300a06a78818fa9e5cfd2daadf481
#
_cell.length_a   1.000
_cell.length_b   1.000
_cell.length_c   1.000
_cell.angle_alpha   90.00
_cell.angle_beta   90.00
_cell.angle_gamma   90.00
#
_symmetry.space_group_name_H-M   'P 1'
#
loop_
_entity.id
_entity.type
_entity.pdbx_description
1 polymer ?
#
loop_
_entity_poly.entity_id
_entity_poly.type
_entity_poly.pdbx_seq_one_letter_code
_entity_poly.pdbx_strand_id
1 'polypeptide(L)'
;MTGTAPHQPGGYSLRPATRSDTASVAALVAAAYAHYVERIGMLPRPMTDDYSTVIRDRQVTVAEHDGAIVGAVVLTVTDEGFLIDNVAVHPSRRGTGLGRALLQFAEAEARRAGFDAVHLYTHERMTENLALYSRIGYVEYDRRWQGAFSLVYMRKQLGCVRPSSSTSN
;
A
#
# COMPACT_ATOMS: atom_id res chain seq x y z
N MET A 1 -15.56 24.95 -4.79
CA MET A 1 -15.74 24.27 -3.49
C MET A 1 -14.48 23.46 -3.21
N THR A 2 -13.59 24.02 -2.41
CA THR A 2 -12.36 23.38 -1.96
C THR A 2 -12.71 22.40 -0.86
N GLY A 3 -12.80 21.13 -1.21
CA GLY A 3 -12.92 20.06 -0.23
C GLY A 3 -11.62 19.92 0.53
N THR A 4 -11.59 20.42 1.77
CA THR A 4 -10.49 20.19 2.70
C THR A 4 -10.43 18.69 2.98
N ALA A 5 -9.39 18.04 2.50
CA ALA A 5 -9.12 16.64 2.85
C ALA A 5 -8.98 16.52 4.38
N PRO A 6 -9.49 15.44 4.99
CA PRO A 6 -9.38 15.26 6.44
C PRO A 6 -7.91 15.20 6.85
N HIS A 7 -7.54 16.12 7.74
CA HIS A 7 -6.21 16.17 8.34
C HIS A 7 -6.04 14.93 9.24
N GLN A 8 -5.15 14.01 8.85
CA GLN A 8 -4.84 12.81 9.63
C GLN A 8 -3.89 13.16 10.80
N PRO A 9 -4.01 12.47 11.96
CA PRO A 9 -3.03 12.64 13.02
C PRO A 9 -1.66 12.20 12.52
N GLY A 10 -0.71 13.14 12.45
CA GLY A 10 0.64 12.90 11.90
C GLY A 10 1.12 13.98 10.93
N GLY A 11 0.28 14.97 10.59
CA GLY A 11 0.67 16.11 9.77
C GLY A 11 0.80 15.83 8.28
N TYR A 12 0.16 14.78 7.75
CA TYR A 12 0.09 14.47 6.32
C TYR A 12 -1.36 14.41 5.83
N SER A 13 -1.56 14.61 4.53
CA SER A 13 -2.84 14.43 3.86
C SER A 13 -2.75 13.33 2.81
N LEU A 14 -3.83 12.58 2.65
CA LEU A 14 -3.95 11.57 1.59
C LEU A 14 -4.74 12.15 0.43
N ARG A 15 -4.25 11.94 -0.79
CA ARG A 15 -4.95 12.31 -2.02
C ARG A 15 -4.63 11.34 -3.15
N PRO A 16 -5.50 11.23 -4.16
CA PRO A 16 -5.16 10.47 -5.36
C PRO A 16 -3.92 11.06 -6.04
N ALA A 17 -3.05 10.19 -6.54
CA ALA A 17 -1.93 10.60 -7.37
C ALA A 17 -2.43 11.11 -8.72
N THR A 18 -1.76 12.11 -9.25
CA THR A 18 -1.99 12.63 -10.59
C THR A 18 -0.80 12.32 -11.49
N ARG A 19 -0.95 12.51 -12.79
CA ARG A 19 0.11 12.32 -13.76
C ARG A 19 1.37 13.16 -13.45
N SER A 20 1.19 14.33 -12.87
CA SER A 20 2.30 15.20 -12.46
C SER A 20 3.11 14.66 -11.26
N ASP A 21 2.59 13.68 -10.53
CA ASP A 21 3.27 13.04 -9.41
C ASP A 21 4.20 11.88 -9.84
N THR A 22 4.23 11.52 -11.11
CA THR A 22 4.97 10.35 -11.61
C THR A 22 6.42 10.32 -11.14
N ALA A 23 7.16 11.40 -11.34
CA ALA A 23 8.57 11.46 -10.93
C ALA A 23 8.74 11.40 -9.41
N SER A 24 7.87 12.07 -8.66
CA SER A 24 7.91 12.07 -7.19
C SER A 24 7.56 10.72 -6.60
N VAL A 25 6.59 10.01 -7.17
CA VAL A 25 6.24 8.64 -6.73
C VAL A 25 7.38 7.67 -7.04
N ALA A 26 7.96 7.74 -8.25
CA ALA A 26 9.11 6.91 -8.61
C ALA A 26 10.31 7.15 -7.68
N ALA A 27 10.62 8.40 -7.36
CA ALA A 27 11.70 8.77 -6.44
C ALA A 27 11.42 8.28 -5.01
N LEU A 28 10.17 8.40 -4.54
CA LEU A 28 9.74 7.86 -3.24
C LEU A 28 9.98 6.36 -3.15
N VAL A 29 9.54 5.61 -4.16
CA VAL A 29 9.69 4.15 -4.19
C VAL A 29 11.15 3.77 -4.24
N ALA A 30 11.97 4.42 -5.06
CA ALA A 30 13.42 4.20 -5.09
C ALA A 30 14.06 4.40 -3.71
N ALA A 31 13.71 5.48 -3.01
CA ALA A 31 14.22 5.76 -1.67
C ALA A 31 13.73 4.73 -0.64
N ALA A 32 12.45 4.34 -0.70
CA ALA A 32 11.84 3.41 0.25
C ALA A 32 12.44 1.99 0.15
N TYR A 33 12.79 1.55 -1.05
CA TYR A 33 13.28 0.19 -1.31
C TYR A 33 14.81 0.09 -1.44
N ALA A 34 15.54 1.20 -1.44
CA ALA A 34 16.99 1.21 -1.67
C ALA A 34 17.77 0.25 -0.76
N HIS A 35 17.41 0.18 0.52
CA HIS A 35 18.08 -0.69 1.50
C HIS A 35 17.83 -2.20 1.27
N TYR A 36 16.84 -2.56 0.46
CA TYR A 36 16.57 -3.96 0.13
C TYR A 36 17.37 -4.46 -1.07
N VAL A 37 17.91 -3.58 -1.91
CA VAL A 37 18.65 -3.95 -3.13
C VAL A 37 19.82 -4.87 -2.81
N GLU A 38 20.66 -4.51 -1.86
CA GLU A 38 21.79 -5.32 -1.42
C GLU A 38 21.33 -6.62 -0.76
N ARG A 39 20.31 -6.55 0.10
CA ARG A 39 19.79 -7.72 0.84
C ARG A 39 19.18 -8.77 -0.08
N ILE A 40 18.47 -8.35 -1.13
CA ILE A 40 17.82 -9.23 -2.09
C ILE A 40 18.79 -9.65 -3.20
N GLY A 41 19.80 -8.82 -3.49
CA GLY A 41 20.76 -9.04 -4.57
C GLY A 41 20.28 -8.60 -5.95
N MET A 42 19.14 -7.91 -6.02
CA MET A 42 18.57 -7.35 -7.24
C MET A 42 17.59 -6.23 -6.91
N LEU A 43 17.19 -5.46 -7.94
CA LEU A 43 16.16 -4.41 -7.75
C LEU A 43 14.81 -5.04 -7.41
N PRO A 44 14.19 -4.67 -6.28
CA PRO A 44 12.79 -5.02 -6.02
C PRO A 44 11.88 -4.55 -7.15
N ARG A 45 10.87 -5.35 -7.50
CA ARG A 45 9.96 -5.06 -8.62
C ARG A 45 9.40 -3.63 -8.59
N PRO A 46 8.94 -3.08 -7.45
CA PRO A 46 8.41 -1.71 -7.44
C PRO A 46 9.39 -0.64 -7.92
N MET A 47 10.70 -0.88 -7.82
CA MET A 47 11.73 0.04 -8.32
C MET A 47 11.88 0.02 -9.84
N THR A 48 11.32 -0.97 -10.52
CA THR A 48 11.42 -1.15 -11.98
C THR A 48 10.11 -0.81 -12.71
N ASP A 49 9.04 -0.52 -11.97
CA ASP A 49 7.74 -0.19 -12.54
C ASP A 49 7.75 1.19 -13.22
N ASP A 50 7.03 1.29 -14.34
CA ASP A 50 6.73 2.58 -14.98
C ASP A 50 5.55 3.25 -14.25
N TYR A 51 5.85 4.22 -13.40
CA TYR A 51 4.84 4.90 -12.59
C TYR A 51 3.89 5.79 -13.39
N SER A 52 4.22 6.16 -14.62
CA SER A 52 3.24 6.82 -15.50
C SER A 52 2.09 5.86 -15.85
N THR A 53 2.43 4.63 -16.14
CA THR A 53 1.46 3.55 -16.41
C THR A 53 0.72 3.12 -15.13
N VAL A 54 1.44 2.97 -14.03
CA VAL A 54 0.84 2.58 -12.74
C VAL A 54 -0.22 3.60 -12.29
N ILE A 55 0.10 4.90 -12.35
CA ILE A 55 -0.86 5.97 -11.97
C ILE A 55 -2.06 6.03 -12.92
N ARG A 56 -1.84 5.74 -14.20
CA ARG A 56 -2.93 5.73 -15.19
C ARG A 56 -3.89 4.54 -15.00
N ASP A 57 -3.35 3.35 -14.71
CA ASP A 57 -4.09 2.09 -14.82
C ASP A 57 -4.52 1.51 -13.46
N ARG A 58 -3.99 2.03 -12.35
CA ARG A 58 -4.25 1.53 -11.00
C ARG A 58 -4.68 2.67 -10.08
N GLN A 59 -5.24 2.31 -8.94
CA GLN A 59 -5.56 3.28 -7.90
C GLN A 59 -4.29 3.58 -7.08
N VAL A 60 -3.75 4.77 -7.26
CA VAL A 60 -2.58 5.25 -6.51
C VAL A 60 -3.00 6.40 -5.60
N THR A 61 -2.72 6.27 -4.32
CA THR A 61 -2.93 7.34 -3.32
C THR A 61 -1.59 7.71 -2.71
N VAL A 62 -1.34 9.01 -2.62
CA VAL A 62 -0.10 9.55 -2.03
C VAL A 62 -0.39 10.22 -0.70
N ALA A 63 0.58 10.11 0.21
CA ALA A 63 0.63 10.88 1.44
C ALA A 63 1.55 12.07 1.23
N GLU A 64 1.02 13.27 1.43
CA GLU A 64 1.73 14.53 1.27
C GLU A 64 1.93 15.21 2.62
N HIS A 65 3.12 15.71 2.86
CA HIS A 65 3.50 16.46 4.04
C HIS A 65 4.36 17.66 3.62
N ASP A 66 3.94 18.86 3.97
CA ASP A 66 4.60 20.11 3.61
C ASP A 66 4.94 20.21 2.10
N GLY A 67 4.00 19.81 1.25
CA GLY A 67 4.13 19.84 -0.20
C GLY A 67 5.02 18.75 -0.80
N ALA A 68 5.53 17.81 0.00
CA ALA A 68 6.34 16.69 -0.45
C ALA A 68 5.58 15.36 -0.32
N ILE A 69 5.70 14.48 -1.30
CA ILE A 69 5.16 13.12 -1.23
C ILE A 69 6.09 12.27 -0.35
N VAL A 70 5.57 11.79 0.78
CA VAL A 70 6.31 11.02 1.78
C VAL A 70 5.84 9.57 1.90
N GLY A 71 4.74 9.23 1.26
CA GLY A 71 4.21 7.88 1.22
C GLY A 71 3.32 7.67 0.00
N ALA A 72 3.13 6.42 -0.37
CA ALA A 72 2.22 6.02 -1.44
C ALA A 72 1.71 4.60 -1.22
N VAL A 73 0.49 4.36 -1.68
CA VAL A 73 -0.10 3.02 -1.75
C VAL A 73 -0.69 2.80 -3.13
N VAL A 74 -0.44 1.64 -3.71
CA VAL A 74 -0.95 1.22 -5.01
C VAL A 74 -1.91 0.06 -4.80
N LEU A 75 -3.14 0.23 -5.27
CA LEU A 75 -4.23 -0.72 -5.13
C LEU A 75 -4.72 -1.18 -6.50
N THR A 76 -5.08 -2.44 -6.60
CA THR A 76 -5.68 -2.99 -7.82
C THR A 76 -6.59 -4.18 -7.47
N VAL A 77 -7.49 -4.53 -8.37
CA VAL A 77 -8.30 -5.75 -8.27
C VAL A 77 -7.73 -6.78 -9.21
N THR A 78 -7.55 -7.99 -8.71
CA THR A 78 -7.06 -9.15 -9.48
C THR A 78 -8.07 -10.29 -9.42
N ASP A 79 -7.81 -11.38 -10.12
CA ASP A 79 -8.63 -12.61 -10.03
C ASP A 79 -8.64 -13.19 -8.61
N GLU A 80 -7.63 -12.87 -7.79
CA GLU A 80 -7.54 -13.31 -6.39
C GLU A 80 -8.21 -12.34 -5.40
N GLY A 81 -8.73 -11.20 -5.88
CA GLY A 81 -9.42 -10.21 -5.07
C GLY A 81 -8.72 -8.85 -5.01
N PHE A 82 -8.91 -8.13 -3.92
CA PHE A 82 -8.35 -6.78 -3.73
C PHE A 82 -6.90 -6.86 -3.28
N LEU A 83 -6.00 -6.36 -4.12
CA LEU A 83 -4.55 -6.42 -3.92
C LEU A 83 -4.00 -5.06 -3.49
N ILE A 84 -3.24 -5.04 -2.40
CA ILE A 84 -2.31 -3.98 -2.07
C ILE A 84 -1.00 -4.30 -2.79
N ASP A 85 -0.80 -3.69 -3.95
CA ASP A 85 0.32 -4.02 -4.84
C ASP A 85 1.64 -3.41 -4.39
N ASN A 86 1.59 -2.22 -3.76
CA ASN A 86 2.77 -1.56 -3.22
C ASN A 86 2.39 -0.62 -2.07
N VAL A 87 3.20 -0.59 -1.04
CA VAL A 87 3.19 0.43 0.02
C VAL A 87 4.60 0.95 0.17
N ALA A 88 4.79 2.25 -0.04
CA ALA A 88 6.08 2.90 0.08
C ALA A 88 6.02 4.04 1.10
N VAL A 89 7.00 4.10 1.98
CA VAL A 89 7.17 5.17 2.97
C VAL A 89 8.58 5.71 2.85
N HIS A 90 8.70 7.03 2.75
CA HIS A 90 10.01 7.68 2.70
C HIS A 90 10.83 7.32 3.96
N PRO A 91 12.14 7.04 3.84
CA PRO A 91 12.97 6.66 4.98
C PRO A 91 12.90 7.62 6.16
N SER A 92 12.75 8.94 5.93
CA SER A 92 12.59 9.95 6.97
C SER A 92 11.29 9.83 7.78
N ARG A 93 10.34 9.03 7.32
CA ARG A 93 9.03 8.82 7.96
C ARG A 93 8.84 7.42 8.52
N ARG A 94 9.88 6.61 8.54
CA ARG A 94 9.85 5.29 9.17
C ARG A 94 9.62 5.43 10.68
N GLY A 95 8.83 4.49 11.23
CA GLY A 95 8.50 4.51 12.66
C GLY A 95 7.50 5.58 13.08
N THR A 96 6.91 6.33 12.15
CA THR A 96 5.89 7.36 12.44
C THR A 96 4.45 6.84 12.39
N GLY A 97 4.24 5.58 11.96
CA GLY A 97 2.92 5.00 11.76
C GLY A 97 2.32 5.25 10.38
N LEU A 98 3.03 5.94 9.47
CA LEU A 98 2.53 6.23 8.13
C LEU A 98 2.25 4.96 7.32
N GLY A 99 3.13 3.96 7.36
CA GLY A 99 2.92 2.69 6.65
C GLY A 99 1.66 1.98 7.13
N ARG A 100 1.43 1.93 8.43
CA ARG A 100 0.20 1.39 9.02
C ARG A 100 -1.04 2.17 8.58
N ALA A 101 -0.96 3.50 8.55
CA ALA A 101 -2.07 4.35 8.12
C ALA A 101 -2.41 4.13 6.63
N LEU A 102 -1.42 3.94 5.77
CA LEU A 102 -1.63 3.61 4.35
C LEU A 102 -2.29 2.23 4.19
N LEU A 103 -1.91 1.25 4.99
CA LEU A 103 -2.56 -0.08 5.01
C LEU A 103 -4.00 0.00 5.50
N GLN A 104 -4.27 0.78 6.55
CA GLN A 104 -5.65 1.02 7.04
C GLN A 104 -6.51 1.72 5.98
N PHE A 105 -5.94 2.68 5.25
CA PHE A 105 -6.61 3.31 4.11
C PHE A 105 -6.96 2.27 3.03
N ALA A 106 -6.01 1.41 2.66
CA ALA A 106 -6.23 0.35 1.68
C ALA A 106 -7.35 -0.62 2.10
N GLU A 107 -7.38 -0.99 3.39
CA GLU A 107 -8.43 -1.84 3.95
C GLU A 107 -9.81 -1.17 3.89
N ALA A 108 -9.89 0.14 4.15
CA ALA A 108 -11.11 0.91 4.01
C ALA A 108 -11.59 0.99 2.55
N GLU A 109 -10.66 1.18 1.61
CA GLU A 109 -10.97 1.16 0.17
C GLU A 109 -11.50 -0.21 -0.29
N ALA A 110 -10.90 -1.31 0.19
CA ALA A 110 -11.37 -2.65 -0.10
C ALA A 110 -12.81 -2.87 0.39
N ARG A 111 -13.12 -2.45 1.62
CA ARG A 111 -14.49 -2.53 2.15
C ARG A 111 -15.48 -1.71 1.32
N ARG A 112 -15.08 -0.51 0.93
CA ARG A 112 -15.89 0.38 0.08
C ARG A 112 -16.17 -0.24 -1.28
N ALA A 113 -15.21 -0.98 -1.83
CA ALA A 113 -15.34 -1.70 -3.08
C ALA A 113 -16.09 -3.04 -2.95
N GLY A 114 -16.53 -3.42 -1.74
CA GLY A 114 -17.34 -4.63 -1.48
C GLY A 114 -16.52 -5.89 -1.20
N PHE A 115 -15.20 -5.74 -0.92
CA PHE A 115 -14.34 -6.87 -0.56
C PHE A 115 -14.32 -7.07 0.96
N ASP A 116 -14.32 -8.33 1.37
CA ASP A 116 -14.23 -8.76 2.77
C ASP A 116 -12.82 -9.18 3.19
N ALA A 117 -11.89 -9.15 2.26
CA ALA A 117 -10.49 -9.46 2.48
C ALA A 117 -9.58 -8.62 1.58
N VAL A 118 -8.38 -8.39 2.04
CA VAL A 118 -7.27 -7.83 1.24
C VAL A 118 -6.11 -8.80 1.24
N HIS A 119 -5.37 -8.83 0.14
CA HIS A 119 -4.13 -9.57 0.07
C HIS A 119 -2.99 -8.66 -0.39
N LEU A 120 -1.78 -9.07 -0.06
CA LEU A 120 -0.53 -8.44 -0.49
C LEU A 120 0.53 -9.52 -0.65
N TYR A 121 1.65 -9.15 -1.23
CA TYR A 121 2.83 -9.99 -1.25
C TYR A 121 4.08 -9.15 -0.98
N THR A 122 5.10 -9.79 -0.47
CA THR A 122 6.41 -9.19 -0.21
C THR A 122 7.51 -10.22 -0.44
N HIS A 123 8.73 -9.76 -0.65
CA HIS A 123 9.87 -10.67 -0.78
C HIS A 123 10.18 -11.31 0.57
N GLU A 124 10.53 -12.60 0.59
CA GLU A 124 10.82 -13.34 1.84
C GLU A 124 11.94 -12.70 2.68
N ARG A 125 12.86 -11.97 2.05
CA ARG A 125 13.96 -11.27 2.73
C ARG A 125 13.58 -9.88 3.27
N MET A 126 12.39 -9.41 2.99
CA MET A 126 11.84 -8.17 3.58
C MET A 126 11.22 -8.48 4.94
N THR A 127 12.05 -8.90 5.88
CA THR A 127 11.62 -9.43 7.18
C THR A 127 10.89 -8.40 8.04
N GLU A 128 11.22 -7.12 7.92
CA GLU A 128 10.52 -6.02 8.61
C GLU A 128 9.08 -5.89 8.12
N ASN A 129 8.86 -6.04 6.81
CA ASN A 129 7.52 -6.02 6.22
C ASN A 129 6.69 -7.21 6.68
N LEU A 130 7.26 -8.42 6.65
CA LEU A 130 6.59 -9.62 7.15
C LEU A 130 6.18 -9.48 8.62
N ALA A 131 7.08 -8.94 9.46
CA ALA A 131 6.79 -8.69 10.87
C ALA A 131 5.68 -7.65 11.06
N LEU A 132 5.70 -6.55 10.29
CA LEU A 132 4.65 -5.53 10.33
C LEU A 132 3.30 -6.11 9.93
N TYR A 133 3.23 -6.79 8.79
CA TYR A 133 1.98 -7.37 8.29
C TYR A 133 1.40 -8.39 9.25
N SER A 134 2.22 -9.28 9.79
CA SER A 134 1.76 -10.27 10.79
C SER A 134 1.21 -9.59 12.04
N ARG A 135 1.86 -8.53 12.51
CA ARG A 135 1.44 -7.80 13.72
C ARG A 135 0.08 -7.12 13.54
N ILE A 136 -0.27 -6.69 12.33
CA ILE A 136 -1.53 -6.00 12.05
C ILE A 136 -2.60 -6.93 11.48
N GLY A 137 -2.38 -8.24 11.50
CA GLY A 137 -3.41 -9.24 11.25
C GLY A 137 -3.38 -9.92 9.88
N TYR A 138 -2.33 -9.69 9.07
CA TYR A 138 -2.14 -10.45 7.83
C TYR A 138 -1.57 -11.83 8.16
N VAL A 139 -2.06 -12.84 7.46
CA VAL A 139 -1.64 -14.24 7.61
C VAL A 139 -1.10 -14.74 6.27
N GLU A 140 0.06 -15.38 6.31
CA GLU A 140 0.63 -16.04 5.14
C GLU A 140 -0.30 -17.16 4.66
N TYR A 141 -0.59 -17.19 3.34
CA TYR A 141 -1.41 -18.25 2.75
C TYR A 141 -0.74 -18.94 1.57
N ASP A 142 0.34 -18.35 1.01
CA ASP A 142 1.06 -18.94 -0.12
C ASP A 142 2.49 -18.40 -0.24
N ARG A 143 3.35 -19.15 -0.92
CA ARG A 143 4.68 -18.71 -1.37
C ARG A 143 4.87 -19.06 -2.82
N ARG A 144 5.31 -18.10 -3.62
CA ARG A 144 5.45 -18.29 -5.06
C ARG A 144 6.79 -17.74 -5.54
N TRP A 145 7.40 -18.45 -6.47
CA TRP A 145 8.55 -17.96 -7.21
C TRP A 145 8.08 -17.21 -8.45
N GLN A 146 8.55 -15.99 -8.62
CA GLN A 146 8.40 -15.19 -9.84
C GLN A 146 9.79 -14.89 -10.38
N GLY A 147 10.26 -15.69 -11.34
CA GLY A 147 11.65 -15.65 -11.76
C GLY A 147 12.59 -15.97 -10.58
N ALA A 148 13.48 -15.03 -10.23
CA ALA A 148 14.38 -15.16 -9.10
C ALA A 148 13.80 -14.65 -7.76
N PHE A 149 12.56 -14.14 -7.75
CA PHE A 149 11.91 -13.61 -6.54
C PHE A 149 11.13 -14.71 -5.81
N SER A 150 11.43 -14.90 -4.54
CA SER A 150 10.61 -15.69 -3.61
C SER A 150 9.65 -14.75 -2.90
N LEU A 151 8.37 -14.86 -3.22
CA LEU A 151 7.32 -13.98 -2.73
C LEU A 151 6.43 -14.69 -1.71
N VAL A 152 6.20 -14.02 -0.60
CA VAL A 152 5.29 -14.46 0.47
C VAL A 152 3.97 -13.73 0.28
N TYR A 153 2.89 -14.48 0.07
CA TYR A 153 1.54 -13.95 -0.08
C TYR A 153 0.81 -13.98 1.25
N MET A 154 0.26 -12.86 1.64
CA MET A 154 -0.44 -12.68 2.90
C MET A 154 -1.84 -12.11 2.67
N ARG A 155 -2.78 -12.51 3.53
CA ARG A 155 -4.18 -12.08 3.48
C ARG A 155 -4.67 -11.64 4.84
N LYS A 156 -5.54 -10.63 4.85
CA LYS A 156 -6.27 -10.21 6.04
C LYS A 156 -7.76 -10.19 5.77
N GLN A 157 -8.53 -10.84 6.64
CA GLN A 157 -10.00 -10.73 6.64
C GLN A 157 -10.41 -9.41 7.28
N LEU A 158 -11.33 -8.68 6.63
CA LEU A 158 -11.73 -7.34 7.06
C LEU A 158 -12.97 -7.33 7.95
N GLY A 159 -13.65 -8.48 8.11
CA GLY A 159 -14.93 -8.57 8.77
C GLY A 159 -16.07 -7.98 7.92
N CYS A 160 -17.27 -8.58 7.98
CA CYS A 160 -18.45 -8.00 7.36
C CYS A 160 -18.85 -6.73 8.10
N VAL A 161 -18.92 -5.61 7.40
CA VAL A 161 -19.77 -4.50 7.83
C VAL A 161 -21.21 -4.99 7.61
N ARG A 162 -21.87 -5.47 8.65
CA ARG A 162 -23.33 -5.68 8.60
C ARG A 162 -23.96 -4.34 8.29
N PRO A 163 -24.77 -4.20 7.24
CA PRO A 163 -25.62 -3.02 7.13
C PRO A 163 -26.48 -3.00 8.39
N SER A 164 -26.46 -1.88 9.10
CA SER A 164 -27.37 -1.64 10.21
C SER A 164 -28.79 -1.80 9.67
N SER A 165 -29.44 -2.87 10.08
CA SER A 165 -30.88 -3.05 9.85
C SER A 165 -31.60 -1.95 10.63
N SER A 166 -31.96 -0.88 9.93
CA SER A 166 -32.94 0.07 10.45
C SER A 166 -34.26 -0.66 10.54
N THR A 167 -34.56 -1.16 11.72
CA THR A 167 -35.92 -1.60 12.06
C THR A 167 -36.76 -0.35 12.13
N SER A 168 -37.49 -0.05 11.07
CA SER A 168 -38.61 0.85 11.15
C SER A 168 -39.74 0.13 11.88
N ASN A 169 -40.11 0.68 13.00
CA ASN A 169 -41.38 0.37 13.68
C ASN A 169 -42.40 1.43 13.26
#